data_958a4134d32acb1c779ccbdecb38bd12
#
_entry.id   958a4134d32acb1c779ccbdecb38bd12
#
_cell.length_a   1.000
_cell.length_b   1.000
_cell.length_c   1.000
_cell.angle_alpha   90.00
_cell.angle_beta   90.00
_cell.angle_gamma   90.00
#
_symmetry.space_group_name_H-M   'P 1'
#
loop_
_entity.id
_entity.type
_entity.pdbx_description
1 polymer ?
#
loop_
_entity_poly.entity_id
_entity_poly.type
_entity_poly.pdbx_seq_one_letter_code
_entity_poly.pdbx_strand_id
1 'polypeptide(L)'
;MNKEQLHRYVSDSVGNESNICQIYAIKGSETVYDDCWHGFTTEDAMNVNSVTKGVVSLLAGIALDKGCIKSVDQKVMEFFPDYSVKRGEKTIYDVTIRHLLTMTAPYKGKSEPWKKVCTSDDWTRTTLDYLGGRKGITGEFRYATLGIQILVGIIERAAEEKCIEFANRNLFEPLELPKRILHGDSSKEDQFDFFMNKNPRKYEWYSDPQGTVTAGWGLCMSARDMAVIGTLILNDGYYKDRQIISEEYLKEMTAPHLKLGERFGYMNYGYLWYKPFDDREVYAAIGDSGNIIYTNKEKNVSVGMTGTFKPRIFDRVDFIEQKVLHAIEKGA
;
A
#
# COMPACT_ATOMS: atom_id res chain seq x y z
N MET A 1 -22.43 -19.76 -2.83
CA MET A 1 -22.39 -19.32 -1.41
C MET A 1 -23.10 -17.99 -1.35
N ASN A 2 -24.05 -17.81 -0.43
CA ASN A 2 -24.65 -16.50 -0.19
C ASN A 2 -23.92 -15.76 0.95
N LYS A 3 -24.36 -14.55 1.32
CA LYS A 3 -23.71 -13.72 2.35
C LYS A 3 -23.65 -14.39 3.72
N GLU A 4 -24.75 -14.99 4.19
CA GLU A 4 -24.80 -15.74 5.45
C GLU A 4 -23.86 -16.96 5.48
N GLN A 5 -23.78 -17.66 4.37
CA GLN A 5 -22.87 -18.81 4.24
C GLN A 5 -21.41 -18.38 4.23
N LEU A 6 -21.08 -17.22 3.66
CA LEU A 6 -19.74 -16.64 3.73
C LEU A 6 -19.38 -16.24 5.16
N HIS A 7 -20.32 -15.58 5.87
CA HIS A 7 -20.13 -15.23 7.29
C HIS A 7 -19.78 -16.46 8.11
N ARG A 8 -20.58 -17.54 8.01
CA ARG A 8 -20.32 -18.79 8.73
C ARG A 8 -19.00 -19.44 8.31
N TYR A 9 -18.72 -19.46 7.02
CA TYR A 9 -17.47 -20.02 6.51
C TYR A 9 -16.23 -19.38 7.14
N VAL A 10 -16.21 -18.06 7.26
CA VAL A 10 -15.13 -17.33 7.92
C VAL A 10 -15.16 -17.56 9.44
N SER A 11 -16.33 -17.49 10.08
CA SER A 11 -16.49 -17.72 11.52
C SER A 11 -16.01 -19.10 11.97
N ASP A 12 -16.30 -20.12 11.19
CA ASP A 12 -15.96 -21.51 11.51
C ASP A 12 -14.54 -21.91 11.04
N SER A 13 -13.86 -21.00 10.33
CA SER A 13 -12.54 -21.30 9.77
C SER A 13 -11.48 -21.43 10.87
N VAL A 14 -10.76 -22.54 10.84
CA VAL A 14 -9.51 -22.75 11.60
C VAL A 14 -8.28 -22.63 10.69
N GLY A 15 -8.50 -22.48 9.39
CA GLY A 15 -7.50 -22.38 8.34
C GLY A 15 -7.03 -20.95 8.09
N ASN A 16 -6.73 -20.68 6.84
CA ASN A 16 -6.17 -19.39 6.39
C ASN A 16 -7.11 -18.20 6.65
N GLU A 17 -8.41 -18.40 6.66
CA GLU A 17 -9.42 -17.35 6.78
C GLU A 17 -9.71 -16.96 8.25
N SER A 18 -9.21 -17.75 9.22
CA SER A 18 -9.50 -17.56 10.65
C SER A 18 -9.01 -16.22 11.25
N ASN A 19 -8.21 -15.46 10.52
CA ASN A 19 -7.71 -14.14 10.96
C ASN A 19 -8.43 -12.97 10.29
N ILE A 20 -9.41 -13.22 9.42
CA ILE A 20 -10.17 -12.15 8.75
C ILE A 20 -10.98 -11.40 9.81
N CYS A 21 -10.84 -10.07 9.84
CA CYS A 21 -11.55 -9.20 10.75
C CYS A 21 -12.68 -8.43 10.09
N GLN A 22 -12.48 -8.01 8.83
CA GLN A 22 -13.46 -7.21 8.10
C GLN A 22 -13.39 -7.57 6.62
N ILE A 23 -14.55 -7.58 5.96
CA ILE A 23 -14.68 -7.58 4.51
C ILE A 23 -15.71 -6.52 4.14
N TYR A 24 -15.31 -5.59 3.29
CA TYR A 24 -16.20 -4.54 2.77
C TYR A 24 -16.11 -4.48 1.25
N ALA A 25 -17.25 -4.47 0.57
CA ALA A 25 -17.26 -4.41 -0.90
C ALA A 25 -18.24 -3.35 -1.42
N ILE A 26 -17.75 -2.60 -2.40
CA ILE A 26 -18.49 -1.59 -3.15
C ILE A 26 -18.62 -2.05 -4.60
N LYS A 27 -19.83 -1.99 -5.16
CA LYS A 27 -20.09 -2.21 -6.59
C LYS A 27 -20.74 -0.98 -7.17
N GLY A 28 -20.08 -0.33 -8.14
CA GLY A 28 -20.49 1.00 -8.55
C GLY A 28 -20.41 1.99 -7.41
N SER A 29 -21.55 2.53 -6.97
CA SER A 29 -21.66 3.44 -5.81
C SER A 29 -22.28 2.78 -4.57
N GLU A 30 -22.64 1.50 -4.63
CA GLU A 30 -23.41 0.83 -3.58
C GLU A 30 -22.53 -0.11 -2.76
N THR A 31 -22.75 -0.12 -1.44
CA THR A 31 -22.20 -1.15 -0.57
C THR A 31 -22.97 -2.45 -0.79
N VAL A 32 -22.26 -3.46 -1.34
CA VAL A 32 -22.85 -4.75 -1.66
C VAL A 32 -22.50 -5.85 -0.66
N TYR A 33 -21.47 -5.64 0.15
CA TYR A 33 -21.09 -6.53 1.25
C TYR A 33 -20.44 -5.73 2.37
N ASP A 34 -20.79 -6.02 3.61
CA ASP A 34 -20.23 -5.46 4.83
C ASP A 34 -20.35 -6.50 5.93
N ASP A 35 -19.21 -6.98 6.42
CA ASP A 35 -19.20 -8.02 7.46
C ASP A 35 -17.92 -7.96 8.30
N CYS A 36 -18.04 -8.35 9.59
CA CYS A 36 -16.98 -8.25 10.56
C CYS A 36 -16.92 -9.48 11.47
N TRP A 37 -15.72 -9.78 11.98
CA TRP A 37 -15.44 -10.91 12.87
C TRP A 37 -14.56 -10.48 14.03
N HIS A 38 -14.42 -11.33 15.04
CA HIS A 38 -13.56 -11.13 16.22
C HIS A 38 -13.89 -9.86 17.03
N GLY A 39 -15.13 -9.40 17.00
CA GLY A 39 -15.55 -8.20 17.70
C GLY A 39 -15.16 -6.87 17.04
N PHE A 40 -14.62 -6.92 15.81
CA PHE A 40 -14.37 -5.72 15.01
C PHE A 40 -15.66 -5.19 14.42
N THR A 41 -15.68 -3.89 14.14
CA THR A 41 -16.73 -3.17 13.41
C THR A 41 -16.20 -2.62 12.11
N THR A 42 -17.07 -2.17 11.22
CA THR A 42 -16.71 -1.56 9.93
C THR A 42 -15.81 -0.32 10.05
N GLU A 43 -15.95 0.40 11.18
CA GLU A 43 -15.21 1.64 11.43
C GLU A 43 -13.85 1.42 12.10
N ASP A 44 -13.53 0.20 12.48
CA ASP A 44 -12.28 -0.10 13.16
C ASP A 44 -11.09 -0.08 12.18
N ALA A 45 -10.13 0.79 12.44
CA ALA A 45 -8.89 0.80 11.67
C ALA A 45 -7.91 -0.25 12.20
N MET A 46 -7.14 -0.83 11.29
CA MET A 46 -6.09 -1.82 11.55
C MET A 46 -4.85 -1.48 10.75
N ASN A 47 -3.67 -1.85 11.22
CA ASN A 47 -2.44 -1.76 10.42
C ASN A 47 -2.58 -2.65 9.17
N VAL A 48 -2.63 -2.04 8.01
CA VAL A 48 -2.84 -2.76 6.74
C VAL A 48 -1.54 -3.27 6.11
N ASN A 49 -0.46 -3.25 6.87
CA ASN A 49 0.86 -3.74 6.43
C ASN A 49 1.25 -3.15 5.05
N SER A 50 1.66 -3.98 4.13
CA SER A 50 2.17 -3.54 2.83
C SER A 50 1.12 -2.97 1.87
N VAL A 51 -0.18 -2.97 2.19
CA VAL A 51 -1.18 -2.17 1.47
C VAL A 51 -0.81 -0.68 1.51
N THR A 52 -0.12 -0.23 2.56
CA THR A 52 0.46 1.12 2.67
C THR A 52 1.23 1.52 1.41
N LYS A 53 1.98 0.60 0.80
CA LYS A 53 2.75 0.86 -0.43
C LYS A 53 1.86 1.31 -1.60
N GLY A 54 0.72 0.65 -1.76
CA GLY A 54 -0.27 1.01 -2.79
C GLY A 54 -0.83 2.41 -2.58
N VAL A 55 -1.07 2.81 -1.32
CA VAL A 55 -1.50 4.17 -0.98
C VAL A 55 -0.39 5.19 -1.26
N VAL A 56 0.85 4.90 -0.91
CA VAL A 56 2.00 5.77 -1.21
C VAL A 56 2.21 5.93 -2.71
N SER A 57 1.92 4.89 -3.51
CA SER A 57 1.93 5.00 -4.97
C SER A 57 0.88 5.99 -5.48
N LEU A 58 -0.35 5.97 -4.94
CA LEU A 58 -1.36 6.96 -5.28
C LEU A 58 -0.91 8.38 -4.90
N LEU A 59 -0.29 8.56 -3.74
CA LEU A 59 0.24 9.87 -3.33
C LEU A 59 1.34 10.38 -4.26
N ALA A 60 2.20 9.49 -4.77
CA ALA A 60 3.20 9.85 -5.78
C ALA A 60 2.54 10.34 -7.08
N GLY A 61 1.46 9.70 -7.52
CA GLY A 61 0.67 10.13 -8.68
C GLY A 61 0.00 11.50 -8.44
N ILE A 62 -0.60 11.69 -7.29
CA ILE A 62 -1.18 12.99 -6.91
C ILE A 62 -0.10 14.09 -6.89
N ALA A 63 1.11 13.79 -6.43
CA ALA A 63 2.23 14.73 -6.43
C ALA A 63 2.69 15.08 -7.86
N LEU A 64 2.62 14.12 -8.79
CA LEU A 64 2.83 14.35 -10.23
C LEU A 64 1.75 15.26 -10.80
N ASP A 65 0.47 14.94 -10.59
CA ASP A 65 -0.67 15.72 -11.11
C ASP A 65 -0.66 17.17 -10.60
N LYS A 66 -0.14 17.39 -9.40
CA LYS A 66 0.03 18.74 -8.82
C LYS A 66 1.30 19.46 -9.28
N GLY A 67 2.13 18.82 -10.08
CA GLY A 67 3.40 19.39 -10.55
C GLY A 67 4.50 19.46 -9.48
N CYS A 68 4.30 18.89 -8.29
CA CYS A 68 5.32 18.78 -7.25
C CYS A 68 6.48 17.87 -7.74
N ILE A 69 6.14 16.78 -8.41
CA ILE A 69 7.06 15.89 -9.11
C ILE A 69 6.83 16.06 -10.61
N LYS A 70 7.88 16.20 -11.41
CA LYS A 70 7.78 16.45 -12.86
C LYS A 70 7.57 15.17 -13.67
N SER A 71 8.17 14.07 -13.21
CA SER A 71 8.13 12.77 -13.90
C SER A 71 8.58 11.68 -12.94
N VAL A 72 8.07 10.46 -13.12
CA VAL A 72 8.61 9.26 -12.43
C VAL A 72 10.05 8.94 -12.84
N ASP A 73 10.54 9.50 -13.93
CA ASP A 73 11.91 9.34 -14.39
C ASP A 73 12.89 10.38 -13.81
N GLN A 74 12.40 11.33 -12.98
CA GLN A 74 13.28 12.18 -12.19
C GLN A 74 14.19 11.36 -11.28
N LYS A 75 15.43 11.84 -11.17
CA LYS A 75 16.44 11.18 -10.32
C LYS A 75 16.12 11.42 -8.84
N VAL A 76 16.22 10.37 -8.04
CA VAL A 76 16.02 10.44 -6.59
C VAL A 76 16.89 11.53 -5.97
N MET A 77 18.13 11.65 -6.39
CA MET A 77 19.09 12.59 -5.81
C MET A 77 18.79 14.07 -6.10
N GLU A 78 17.90 14.39 -7.05
CA GLU A 78 17.45 15.76 -7.27
C GLU A 78 16.65 16.30 -6.08
N PHE A 79 15.99 15.42 -5.31
CA PHE A 79 15.21 15.77 -4.12
C PHE A 79 16.05 15.83 -2.84
N PHE A 80 17.31 15.38 -2.87
CA PHE A 80 18.19 15.32 -1.70
C PHE A 80 19.54 16.00 -1.94
N PRO A 81 19.55 17.31 -2.30
CA PRO A 81 20.78 18.06 -2.60
C PRO A 81 21.70 18.19 -1.37
N ASP A 82 21.13 18.08 -0.17
CA ASP A 82 21.82 18.12 1.13
C ASP A 82 22.41 16.76 1.56
N TYR A 83 22.16 15.67 0.79
CA TYR A 83 22.69 14.36 1.09
C TYR A 83 24.08 14.16 0.51
N SER A 84 25.05 13.85 1.38
CA SER A 84 26.43 13.55 0.95
C SER A 84 26.59 12.09 0.57
N VAL A 85 26.71 11.83 -0.72
CA VAL A 85 26.93 10.48 -1.25
C VAL A 85 28.32 9.96 -0.86
N LYS A 86 28.40 8.73 -0.37
CA LYS A 86 29.67 8.10 0.04
C LYS A 86 30.62 7.99 -1.14
N ARG A 87 31.92 8.27 -0.90
CA ARG A 87 32.96 8.18 -1.95
C ARG A 87 32.92 6.82 -2.65
N GLY A 88 32.89 6.84 -3.98
CA GLY A 88 32.87 5.66 -4.84
C GLY A 88 31.48 5.10 -5.14
N GLU A 89 30.43 5.60 -4.50
CA GLU A 89 29.06 5.30 -4.88
C GLU A 89 28.65 6.21 -6.05
N LYS A 90 28.28 5.61 -7.17
CA LYS A 90 27.86 6.34 -8.38
C LYS A 90 26.45 5.97 -8.82
N THR A 91 26.05 4.72 -8.58
CA THR A 91 24.77 4.18 -9.02
C THR A 91 23.57 4.96 -8.47
N ILE A 92 23.67 5.49 -7.26
CA ILE A 92 22.60 6.25 -6.61
C ILE A 92 22.13 7.45 -7.47
N TYR A 93 23.03 8.06 -8.26
CA TYR A 93 22.70 9.19 -9.13
C TYR A 93 21.86 8.81 -10.37
N ASP A 94 21.80 7.52 -10.68
CA ASP A 94 21.01 7.01 -11.80
C ASP A 94 19.64 6.47 -11.38
N VAL A 95 19.43 6.29 -10.08
CA VAL A 95 18.15 5.81 -9.55
C VAL A 95 17.05 6.85 -9.74
N THR A 96 15.92 6.45 -10.30
CA THR A 96 14.74 7.26 -10.53
C THR A 96 13.59 6.88 -9.59
N ILE A 97 12.56 7.71 -9.51
CA ILE A 97 11.30 7.40 -8.81
C ILE A 97 10.68 6.12 -9.38
N ARG A 98 10.73 5.93 -10.70
CA ARG A 98 10.25 4.69 -11.37
C ARG A 98 10.90 3.44 -10.77
N HIS A 99 12.20 3.45 -10.52
CA HIS A 99 12.89 2.31 -9.92
C HIS A 99 12.40 2.00 -8.51
N LEU A 100 11.99 3.01 -7.72
CA LEU A 100 11.37 2.80 -6.41
C LEU A 100 9.97 2.21 -6.57
N LEU A 101 9.14 2.80 -7.44
CA LEU A 101 7.76 2.38 -7.68
C LEU A 101 7.65 0.96 -8.25
N THR A 102 8.59 0.54 -9.11
CA THR A 102 8.63 -0.81 -9.68
C THR A 102 9.42 -1.81 -8.85
N MET A 103 10.01 -1.39 -7.71
CA MET A 103 10.90 -2.23 -6.90
C MET A 103 12.09 -2.81 -7.67
N THR A 104 12.65 -2.03 -8.59
CA THR A 104 13.87 -2.36 -9.33
C THR A 104 15.08 -1.52 -8.91
N ALA A 105 14.90 -0.68 -7.89
CA ALA A 105 16.00 0.11 -7.35
C ALA A 105 17.09 -0.80 -6.76
N PRO A 106 18.36 -0.52 -7.02
CA PRO A 106 19.48 -1.28 -6.45
C PRO A 106 19.68 -0.91 -4.99
N TYR A 107 19.93 -1.92 -4.17
CA TYR A 107 20.23 -1.72 -2.74
C TYR A 107 21.47 -2.50 -2.33
N LYS A 108 22.28 -1.90 -1.47
CA LYS A 108 23.49 -2.49 -0.89
C LYS A 108 23.10 -3.60 0.11
N GLY A 109 23.87 -4.67 0.11
CA GLY A 109 23.65 -5.80 1.03
C GLY A 109 22.56 -6.78 0.56
N LYS A 110 22.51 -7.94 1.21
CA LYS A 110 21.56 -9.02 0.92
C LYS A 110 20.21 -8.84 1.58
N SER A 111 20.19 -8.21 2.77
CA SER A 111 18.98 -7.94 3.55
C SER A 111 18.83 -6.45 3.84
N GLU A 112 17.62 -6.03 4.11
CA GLU A 112 17.33 -4.66 4.51
C GLU A 112 17.84 -4.38 5.94
N PRO A 113 18.42 -3.18 6.19
CA PRO A 113 19.03 -2.84 7.48
C PRO A 113 18.00 -2.35 8.50
N TRP A 114 16.98 -3.15 8.82
CA TRP A 114 15.86 -2.80 9.69
C TRP A 114 16.28 -2.13 10.99
N LYS A 115 17.20 -2.77 11.75
CA LYS A 115 17.65 -2.21 13.01
C LYS A 115 18.24 -0.81 12.83
N LYS A 116 19.10 -0.63 11.82
CA LYS A 116 19.78 0.66 11.57
C LYS A 116 18.78 1.75 11.20
N VAL A 117 17.80 1.45 10.37
CA VAL A 117 16.79 2.42 9.93
C VAL A 117 15.84 2.74 11.08
N CYS A 118 15.21 1.73 11.67
CA CYS A 118 14.17 1.94 12.69
C CYS A 118 14.70 2.46 14.05
N THR A 119 16.01 2.48 14.26
CA THR A 119 16.62 3.12 15.45
C THR A 119 17.28 4.47 15.14
N SER A 120 17.18 4.97 13.92
CA SER A 120 17.67 6.30 13.55
C SER A 120 16.58 7.36 13.70
N ASP A 121 16.98 8.62 13.77
CA ASP A 121 16.05 9.76 13.86
C ASP A 121 15.43 10.13 12.51
N ASP A 122 16.09 9.77 11.40
CA ASP A 122 15.66 10.08 10.03
C ASP A 122 15.74 8.80 9.18
N TRP A 123 14.58 8.18 8.98
CA TRP A 123 14.51 6.91 8.26
C TRP A 123 14.75 7.06 6.77
N THR A 124 14.32 8.18 6.19
CA THR A 124 14.56 8.48 4.78
C THR A 124 16.04 8.62 4.49
N ARG A 125 16.74 9.44 5.27
CA ARG A 125 18.18 9.66 5.11
C ARG A 125 18.99 8.37 5.36
N THR A 126 18.62 7.61 6.39
CA THR A 126 19.28 6.33 6.69
C THR A 126 19.04 5.31 5.58
N THR A 127 17.88 5.34 4.91
CA THR A 127 17.59 4.48 3.77
C THR A 127 18.38 4.88 2.52
N LEU A 128 18.67 6.16 2.30
CA LEU A 128 19.57 6.60 1.22
C LEU A 128 20.98 6.01 1.35
N ASP A 129 21.47 5.78 2.56
CA ASP A 129 22.74 5.07 2.80
C ASP A 129 22.75 3.65 2.21
N TYR A 130 21.58 3.06 2.10
CA TYR A 130 21.38 1.71 1.60
C TYR A 130 21.15 1.65 0.08
N LEU A 131 20.70 2.75 -0.54
CA LEU A 131 20.43 2.85 -1.97
C LEU A 131 21.73 2.81 -2.77
N GLY A 132 21.70 2.22 -3.98
CA GLY A 132 22.83 2.08 -4.88
C GLY A 132 23.59 0.77 -4.74
N GLY A 133 24.85 0.77 -5.13
CA GLY A 133 25.75 -0.38 -5.02
C GLY A 133 26.46 -0.75 -6.32
N ARG A 134 27.50 -1.61 -6.21
CA ARG A 134 28.42 -1.92 -7.32
C ARG A 134 27.78 -2.65 -8.50
N LYS A 135 26.64 -3.32 -8.31
CA LYS A 135 25.94 -4.05 -9.38
C LYS A 135 25.25 -3.12 -10.39
N GLY A 136 25.08 -1.84 -10.04
CA GLY A 136 24.30 -0.93 -10.88
C GLY A 136 22.81 -1.23 -10.86
N ILE A 137 22.09 -0.63 -11.80
CA ILE A 137 20.67 -0.86 -12.04
C ILE A 137 20.53 -2.04 -12.98
N THR A 138 19.98 -3.16 -12.51
CA THR A 138 19.82 -4.40 -13.29
C THR A 138 18.43 -4.55 -13.90
N GLY A 139 17.45 -3.79 -13.42
CA GLY A 139 16.04 -3.98 -13.77
C GLY A 139 15.38 -5.18 -13.06
N GLU A 140 16.14 -5.94 -12.26
CA GLU A 140 15.60 -7.08 -11.51
C GLU A 140 14.69 -6.62 -10.36
N PHE A 141 13.57 -7.30 -10.21
CA PHE A 141 12.66 -7.07 -9.08
C PHE A 141 13.32 -7.45 -7.76
N ARG A 142 13.29 -6.52 -6.82
CA ARG A 142 13.72 -6.75 -5.45
C ARG A 142 12.77 -6.10 -4.47
N TYR A 143 11.90 -6.91 -3.87
CA TYR A 143 10.98 -6.41 -2.86
C TYR A 143 11.73 -5.76 -1.69
N ALA A 144 11.53 -4.47 -1.50
CA ALA A 144 12.27 -3.66 -0.54
C ALA A 144 11.32 -2.75 0.25
N THR A 145 10.95 -3.19 1.45
CA THR A 145 10.00 -2.46 2.32
C THR A 145 10.60 -1.17 2.87
N LEU A 146 11.85 -1.21 3.33
CA LEU A 146 12.56 0.00 3.76
C LEU A 146 12.98 0.85 2.55
N GLY A 147 13.35 0.22 1.45
CA GLY A 147 13.85 0.93 0.27
C GLY A 147 12.90 1.98 -0.26
N ILE A 148 11.59 1.74 -0.19
CA ILE A 148 10.58 2.70 -0.64
C ILE A 148 10.34 3.85 0.35
N GLN A 149 10.92 3.84 1.56
CA GLN A 149 10.86 4.99 2.48
C GLN A 149 11.34 6.28 1.83
N ILE A 150 12.27 6.18 0.89
CA ILE A 150 12.78 7.30 0.10
C ILE A 150 11.65 8.00 -0.66
N LEU A 151 10.61 7.27 -1.11
CA LEU A 151 9.49 7.83 -1.86
C LEU A 151 8.65 8.80 -1.02
N VAL A 152 8.42 8.49 0.25
CA VAL A 152 7.77 9.43 1.19
C VAL A 152 8.63 10.67 1.38
N GLY A 153 9.94 10.51 1.56
CA GLY A 153 10.86 11.65 1.66
C GLY A 153 10.90 12.52 0.39
N ILE A 154 10.74 11.92 -0.79
CA ILE A 154 10.60 12.67 -2.06
C ILE A 154 9.29 13.48 -2.04
N ILE A 155 8.16 12.87 -1.67
CA ILE A 155 6.86 13.55 -1.61
C ILE A 155 6.93 14.74 -0.64
N GLU A 156 7.47 14.55 0.57
CA GLU A 156 7.62 15.65 1.56
C GLU A 156 8.45 16.83 1.01
N ARG A 157 9.57 16.54 0.38
CA ARG A 157 10.46 17.57 -0.17
C ARG A 157 9.88 18.25 -1.41
N ALA A 158 9.19 17.49 -2.26
CA ALA A 158 8.58 18.02 -3.47
C ALA A 158 7.33 18.86 -3.18
N ALA A 159 6.55 18.47 -2.17
CA ALA A 159 5.35 19.18 -1.75
C ALA A 159 5.62 20.26 -0.69
N GLU A 160 6.84 20.33 -0.14
CA GLU A 160 7.25 21.25 0.95
C GLU A 160 6.37 21.13 2.21
N GLU A 161 5.86 19.92 2.49
CA GLU A 161 5.03 19.63 3.65
C GLU A 161 5.18 18.17 4.11
N LYS A 162 4.70 17.82 5.31
CA LYS A 162 4.70 16.43 5.79
C LYS A 162 3.78 15.56 4.94
N CYS A 163 4.23 14.34 4.62
CA CYS A 163 3.47 13.42 3.77
C CYS A 163 2.09 13.10 4.35
N ILE A 164 1.94 13.06 5.67
CA ILE A 164 0.64 12.84 6.31
C ILE A 164 -0.34 13.98 6.04
N GLU A 165 0.12 15.23 6.05
CA GLU A 165 -0.71 16.39 5.73
C GLU A 165 -1.05 16.44 4.25
N PHE A 166 -0.07 16.12 3.38
CA PHE A 166 -0.30 15.96 1.95
C PHE A 166 -1.35 14.89 1.67
N ALA A 167 -1.25 13.72 2.32
CA ALA A 167 -2.17 12.61 2.17
C ALA A 167 -3.58 12.95 2.67
N ASN A 168 -3.68 13.57 3.85
CA ASN A 168 -4.97 13.99 4.40
C ASN A 168 -5.69 14.94 3.45
N ARG A 169 -5.01 15.99 2.99
CA ARG A 169 -5.60 17.04 2.15
C ARG A 169 -5.94 16.56 0.73
N ASN A 170 -5.14 15.67 0.17
CA ASN A 170 -5.22 15.35 -1.26
C ASN A 170 -5.79 13.98 -1.57
N LEU A 171 -5.87 13.09 -0.58
CA LEU A 171 -6.42 11.74 -0.76
C LEU A 171 -7.55 11.44 0.24
N PHE A 172 -7.28 11.45 1.56
CA PHE A 172 -8.26 10.96 2.52
C PHE A 172 -9.47 11.88 2.65
N GLU A 173 -9.28 13.17 2.84
CA GLU A 173 -10.38 14.15 2.95
C GLU A 173 -11.24 14.23 1.67
N PRO A 174 -10.67 14.29 0.44
CA PRO A 174 -11.45 14.24 -0.78
C PRO A 174 -12.25 12.94 -0.98
N LEU A 175 -11.81 11.83 -0.41
CA LEU A 175 -12.52 10.55 -0.41
C LEU A 175 -13.51 10.43 0.76
N GLU A 176 -13.69 11.49 1.56
CA GLU A 176 -14.54 11.49 2.75
C GLU A 176 -14.13 10.43 3.78
N LEU A 177 -12.83 10.12 3.83
CA LEU A 177 -12.25 9.19 4.76
C LEU A 177 -11.72 9.91 6.02
N PRO A 178 -11.69 9.22 7.18
CA PRO A 178 -11.14 9.79 8.40
C PRO A 178 -9.70 10.31 8.22
N LYS A 179 -9.41 11.45 8.85
CA LYS A 179 -8.08 12.04 8.87
C LYS A 179 -7.08 11.11 9.55
N ARG A 180 -5.90 10.96 8.97
CA ARG A 180 -4.79 10.21 9.59
C ARG A 180 -4.06 11.10 10.56
N ILE A 181 -3.68 10.52 11.69
CA ILE A 181 -2.83 11.14 12.71
C ILE A 181 -1.51 10.37 12.82
N LEU A 182 -0.47 11.00 13.30
CA LEU A 182 0.78 10.31 13.56
C LEU A 182 0.59 9.30 14.71
N HIS A 183 1.14 8.11 14.54
CA HIS A 183 1.27 7.17 15.64
C HIS A 183 2.28 7.75 16.64
N GLY A 184 1.85 7.90 17.89
CA GLY A 184 2.66 8.48 18.95
C GLY A 184 3.80 7.57 19.42
N ASP A 185 4.63 8.09 20.32
CA ASP A 185 5.68 7.30 21.00
C ASP A 185 5.09 6.04 21.61
N SER A 186 5.64 4.92 21.23
CA SER A 186 5.15 3.62 21.62
C SER A 186 6.14 2.89 22.51
N SER A 187 5.61 2.28 23.57
CA SER A 187 6.35 1.28 24.31
C SER A 187 6.66 0.07 23.41
N LYS A 188 7.56 -0.82 23.86
CA LYS A 188 7.81 -2.08 23.13
C LYS A 188 6.54 -2.93 23.02
N GLU A 189 5.69 -2.87 24.03
CA GLU A 189 4.41 -3.55 24.09
C GLU A 189 3.45 -3.00 23.02
N ASP A 190 3.36 -1.68 22.89
CA ASP A 190 2.52 -1.05 21.85
C ASP A 190 3.05 -1.34 20.45
N GLN A 191 4.37 -1.30 20.24
CA GLN A 191 4.98 -1.72 18.98
C GLN A 191 4.64 -3.17 18.62
N PHE A 192 4.70 -4.08 19.61
CA PHE A 192 4.32 -5.48 19.40
C PHE A 192 2.84 -5.61 19.05
N ASP A 193 1.97 -4.94 19.79
CA ASP A 193 0.52 -4.94 19.55
C ASP A 193 0.17 -4.34 18.20
N PHE A 194 0.91 -3.31 17.78
CA PHE A 194 0.75 -2.70 16.46
C PHE A 194 0.98 -3.71 15.32
N PHE A 195 2.03 -4.52 15.42
CA PHE A 195 2.32 -5.55 14.43
C PHE A 195 1.41 -6.77 14.54
N MET A 196 1.03 -7.16 15.75
CA MET A 196 0.12 -8.29 15.97
C MET A 196 -1.31 -7.99 15.51
N ASN A 197 -1.68 -6.70 15.47
CA ASN A 197 -2.93 -6.22 14.91
C ASN A 197 -4.18 -6.88 15.52
N LYS A 198 -4.14 -7.17 16.83
CA LYS A 198 -5.21 -7.91 17.53
C LYS A 198 -6.38 -7.05 17.94
N ASN A 199 -6.16 -5.75 18.07
CA ASN A 199 -7.12 -4.79 18.57
C ASN A 199 -7.35 -3.68 17.55
N PRO A 200 -8.55 -3.06 17.53
CA PRO A 200 -8.79 -1.86 16.74
C PRO A 200 -7.82 -0.75 17.08
N ARG A 201 -7.41 -0.02 16.09
CA ARG A 201 -6.54 1.14 16.20
C ARG A 201 -7.29 2.42 15.84
N LYS A 202 -6.71 3.57 16.19
CA LYS A 202 -7.11 4.85 15.61
C LYS A 202 -6.70 4.88 14.14
N TYR A 203 -7.19 5.84 13.39
CA TYR A 203 -6.77 6.13 12.02
C TYR A 203 -5.37 6.77 12.03
N GLU A 204 -4.38 5.99 12.42
CA GLU A 204 -3.00 6.42 12.63
C GLU A 204 -2.07 5.91 11.55
N TRP A 205 -0.92 6.57 11.41
CA TRP A 205 0.14 6.17 10.50
C TRP A 205 1.49 6.22 11.24
N TYR A 206 2.18 5.09 11.26
CA TYR A 206 3.45 4.95 11.94
C TYR A 206 4.50 5.87 11.28
N SER A 207 5.35 6.51 12.09
CA SER A 207 6.35 7.49 11.62
C SER A 207 7.71 7.29 12.29
N ASP A 208 8.71 7.91 11.70
CA ASP A 208 9.99 8.12 12.38
C ASP A 208 9.89 9.23 13.43
N PRO A 209 10.95 9.44 14.25
CA PRO A 209 10.96 10.51 15.27
C PRO A 209 10.77 11.92 14.72
N GLN A 210 11.02 12.15 13.44
CA GLN A 210 10.79 13.46 12.79
C GLN A 210 9.36 13.62 12.25
N GLY A 211 8.49 12.60 12.40
CA GLY A 211 7.12 12.61 11.92
C GLY A 211 7.00 12.31 10.42
N THR A 212 8.02 11.75 9.78
CA THR A 212 7.94 11.23 8.43
C THR A 212 7.32 9.85 8.47
N VAL A 213 6.15 9.68 7.86
CA VAL A 213 5.39 8.41 7.89
C VAL A 213 6.09 7.29 7.12
N THR A 214 5.79 6.05 7.48
CA THR A 214 6.34 4.87 6.80
C THR A 214 5.72 4.68 5.41
N ALA A 215 6.55 4.35 4.43
CA ALA A 215 6.09 4.07 3.08
C ALA A 215 5.66 2.61 2.88
N GLY A 216 6.27 1.70 3.62
CA GLY A 216 6.17 0.26 3.36
C GLY A 216 5.16 -0.50 4.21
N TRP A 217 4.64 0.11 5.28
CA TRP A 217 3.78 -0.48 6.32
C TRP A 217 3.26 0.62 7.24
N GLY A 218 2.42 0.29 8.21
CA GLY A 218 2.13 1.18 9.32
C GLY A 218 0.98 2.17 9.13
N LEU A 219 0.34 2.19 7.96
CA LEU A 219 -0.92 2.91 7.77
C LEU A 219 -2.06 2.08 8.38
N CYS A 220 -2.92 2.73 9.17
CA CYS A 220 -4.12 2.10 9.72
C CYS A 220 -5.36 2.53 8.93
N MET A 221 -6.10 1.55 8.45
CA MET A 221 -7.34 1.71 7.67
C MET A 221 -8.35 0.63 8.04
N SER A 222 -9.64 0.92 7.87
CA SER A 222 -10.69 -0.09 7.86
C SER A 222 -10.80 -0.77 6.48
N ALA A 223 -11.48 -1.90 6.40
CA ALA A 223 -11.80 -2.52 5.12
C ALA A 223 -12.65 -1.59 4.23
N ARG A 224 -13.54 -0.79 4.84
CA ARG A 224 -14.31 0.24 4.14
C ARG A 224 -13.41 1.29 3.49
N ASP A 225 -12.44 1.84 4.23
CA ASP A 225 -11.49 2.81 3.67
C ASP A 225 -10.75 2.22 2.45
N MET A 226 -10.30 0.98 2.58
CA MET A 226 -9.59 0.28 1.52
C MET A 226 -10.48 0.08 0.28
N ALA A 227 -11.74 -0.32 0.46
CA ALA A 227 -12.68 -0.46 -0.63
C ALA A 227 -12.96 0.90 -1.31
N VAL A 228 -13.11 1.99 -0.54
CA VAL A 228 -13.27 3.35 -1.09
C VAL A 228 -12.04 3.76 -1.90
N ILE A 229 -10.82 3.55 -1.41
CA ILE A 229 -9.59 3.83 -2.17
C ILE A 229 -9.56 3.03 -3.48
N GLY A 230 -9.97 1.76 -3.45
CA GLY A 230 -10.05 0.93 -4.65
C GLY A 230 -11.02 1.46 -5.71
N THR A 231 -12.06 2.21 -5.33
CA THR A 231 -12.98 2.81 -6.32
C THR A 231 -12.30 3.83 -7.23
N LEU A 232 -11.18 4.43 -6.83
CA LEU A 232 -10.41 5.31 -7.70
C LEU A 232 -9.91 4.58 -8.96
N ILE A 233 -9.51 3.31 -8.82
CA ILE A 233 -9.08 2.51 -9.98
C ILE A 233 -10.27 2.15 -10.86
N LEU A 234 -11.44 1.84 -10.27
CA LEU A 234 -12.66 1.53 -11.02
C LEU A 234 -13.16 2.72 -11.84
N ASN A 235 -13.01 3.91 -11.28
CA ASN A 235 -13.58 5.16 -11.82
C ASN A 235 -12.51 6.06 -12.45
N ASP A 236 -11.41 5.50 -12.93
CA ASP A 236 -10.34 6.20 -13.65
C ASP A 236 -9.84 7.47 -12.91
N GLY A 237 -9.75 7.38 -11.57
CA GLY A 237 -9.27 8.44 -10.70
C GLY A 237 -10.33 9.39 -10.15
N TYR A 238 -11.59 9.17 -10.45
CA TYR A 238 -12.68 9.99 -9.95
C TYR A 238 -13.29 9.39 -8.67
N TYR A 239 -13.63 10.26 -7.75
CA TYR A 239 -14.52 9.97 -6.64
C TYR A 239 -15.68 10.96 -6.66
N LYS A 240 -16.90 10.46 -6.84
CA LYS A 240 -18.06 11.30 -7.20
C LYS A 240 -17.73 12.17 -8.44
N ASP A 241 -17.95 13.46 -8.38
CA ASP A 241 -17.70 14.39 -9.48
C ASP A 241 -16.29 15.02 -9.46
N ARG A 242 -15.40 14.52 -8.58
CA ARG A 242 -14.07 15.09 -8.39
C ARG A 242 -12.97 14.15 -8.86
N GLN A 243 -12.10 14.62 -9.73
CA GLN A 243 -10.85 13.92 -10.05
C GLN A 243 -9.86 14.07 -8.91
N ILE A 244 -9.42 12.95 -8.34
CA ILE A 244 -8.46 12.87 -7.24
C ILE A 244 -7.05 12.60 -7.78
N ILE A 245 -6.97 11.79 -8.83
CA ILE A 245 -5.73 11.39 -9.49
C ILE A 245 -6.00 11.23 -10.99
N SER A 246 -5.00 11.48 -11.84
CA SER A 246 -5.18 11.38 -13.28
C SER A 246 -5.35 9.92 -13.73
N GLU A 247 -6.19 9.73 -14.74
CA GLU A 247 -6.36 8.43 -15.42
C GLU A 247 -5.02 7.96 -16.03
N GLU A 248 -4.24 8.90 -16.57
CA GLU A 248 -2.92 8.61 -17.16
C GLU A 248 -1.98 7.95 -16.15
N TYR A 249 -1.87 8.53 -14.94
CA TYR A 249 -1.04 7.92 -13.90
C TYR A 249 -1.59 6.57 -13.45
N LEU A 250 -2.91 6.42 -13.28
CA LEU A 250 -3.50 5.13 -12.89
C LEU A 250 -3.25 4.04 -13.93
N LYS A 251 -3.30 4.34 -15.22
CA LYS A 251 -2.93 3.40 -16.29
C LYS A 251 -1.48 2.96 -16.19
N GLU A 252 -0.57 3.91 -15.99
CA GLU A 252 0.85 3.61 -15.76
C GLU A 252 1.05 2.80 -14.44
N MET A 253 0.39 3.21 -13.36
CA MET A 253 0.48 2.54 -12.05
C MET A 253 0.07 1.06 -12.13
N THR A 254 -0.97 0.76 -12.89
CA THR A 254 -1.52 -0.60 -13.01
C THR A 254 -0.96 -1.39 -14.20
N ALA A 255 -0.13 -0.76 -15.04
CA ALA A 255 0.50 -1.43 -16.16
C ALA A 255 1.42 -2.57 -15.69
N PRO A 256 1.54 -3.68 -16.45
CA PRO A 256 2.38 -4.81 -16.10
C PRO A 256 3.86 -4.52 -16.42
N HIS A 257 4.52 -3.70 -15.59
CA HIS A 257 5.93 -3.35 -15.78
C HIS A 257 6.87 -4.54 -15.61
N LEU A 258 6.50 -5.49 -14.73
CA LEU A 258 7.30 -6.68 -14.43
C LEU A 258 6.41 -7.91 -14.25
N LYS A 259 6.91 -9.06 -14.70
CA LYS A 259 6.34 -10.37 -14.34
C LYS A 259 7.10 -10.93 -13.15
N LEU A 260 6.39 -11.26 -12.08
CA LEU A 260 6.98 -11.80 -10.86
C LEU A 260 7.13 -13.32 -10.92
N GLY A 261 7.98 -13.87 -10.07
CA GLY A 261 8.19 -15.32 -9.96
C GLY A 261 7.18 -16.01 -9.02
N GLU A 262 7.41 -17.31 -8.82
CA GLU A 262 6.57 -18.24 -8.05
C GLU A 262 6.21 -17.71 -6.65
N ARG A 263 7.16 -17.10 -5.95
CA ARG A 263 6.93 -16.52 -4.61
C ARG A 263 5.76 -15.54 -4.56
N PHE A 264 5.45 -14.89 -5.67
CA PHE A 264 4.39 -13.89 -5.82
C PHE A 264 3.28 -14.38 -6.77
N GLY A 265 3.10 -15.70 -6.87
CA GLY A 265 2.02 -16.30 -7.67
C GLY A 265 2.07 -15.96 -9.16
N TYR A 266 3.26 -15.64 -9.70
CA TYR A 266 3.44 -15.22 -11.10
C TYR A 266 2.58 -14.01 -11.50
N MET A 267 2.17 -13.16 -10.54
CA MET A 267 1.45 -11.93 -10.82
C MET A 267 2.32 -10.94 -11.61
N ASN A 268 1.69 -10.01 -12.31
CA ASN A 268 2.39 -8.84 -12.81
C ASN A 268 2.46 -7.76 -11.71
N TYR A 269 3.42 -6.85 -11.85
CA TYR A 269 3.67 -5.77 -10.90
C TYR A 269 3.78 -4.44 -11.63
N GLY A 270 3.01 -3.47 -11.16
CA GLY A 270 3.02 -2.09 -11.62
C GLY A 270 3.79 -1.18 -10.66
N TYR A 271 3.27 0.00 -10.38
CA TYR A 271 3.81 0.91 -9.38
C TYR A 271 3.24 0.57 -8.00
N LEU A 272 3.89 -0.35 -7.29
CA LEU A 272 3.53 -0.85 -5.95
C LEU A 272 2.13 -1.51 -5.89
N TRP A 273 1.55 -1.84 -7.04
CA TRP A 273 0.31 -2.59 -7.21
C TRP A 273 0.56 -3.88 -7.97
N TYR A 274 -0.20 -4.90 -7.66
CA TYR A 274 -0.20 -6.18 -8.35
C TYR A 274 -1.31 -6.23 -9.40
N LYS A 275 -1.05 -6.88 -10.53
CA LYS A 275 -2.06 -7.31 -11.49
C LYS A 275 -2.07 -8.85 -11.49
N PRO A 276 -3.02 -9.48 -10.75
CA PRO A 276 -3.04 -10.93 -10.55
C PRO A 276 -3.18 -11.75 -11.83
N PHE A 277 -3.91 -11.23 -12.81
CA PHE A 277 -4.23 -11.95 -14.06
C PHE A 277 -3.72 -11.18 -15.27
N ASP A 278 -3.25 -11.93 -16.28
CA ASP A 278 -2.71 -11.32 -17.50
C ASP A 278 -3.80 -10.71 -18.39
N ASP A 279 -4.98 -11.37 -18.44
CA ASP A 279 -6.09 -11.16 -19.37
C ASP A 279 -7.28 -10.40 -18.76
N ARG A 280 -7.22 -10.02 -17.49
CA ARG A 280 -8.31 -9.33 -16.78
C ARG A 280 -7.86 -8.00 -16.16
N GLU A 281 -8.76 -7.05 -16.07
CA GLU A 281 -8.53 -5.79 -15.39
C GLU A 281 -8.79 -5.90 -13.87
N VAL A 282 -7.97 -6.72 -13.24
CA VAL A 282 -7.97 -6.96 -11.80
C VAL A 282 -6.67 -6.46 -11.23
N TYR A 283 -6.76 -5.63 -10.18
CA TYR A 283 -5.61 -5.00 -9.54
C TYR A 283 -5.71 -5.14 -8.02
N ALA A 284 -4.57 -5.26 -7.35
CA ALA A 284 -4.53 -5.44 -5.91
C ALA A 284 -3.36 -4.72 -5.26
N ALA A 285 -3.62 -4.07 -4.12
CA ALA A 285 -2.59 -3.70 -3.16
C ALA A 285 -2.62 -4.74 -2.03
N ILE A 286 -1.50 -5.44 -1.82
CA ILE A 286 -1.43 -6.62 -0.96
C ILE A 286 -0.52 -6.36 0.24
N GLY A 287 -0.99 -6.71 1.42
CA GLY A 287 -0.25 -6.65 2.67
C GLY A 287 -0.21 -8.00 3.40
N ASP A 288 0.79 -8.19 4.24
CA ASP A 288 0.91 -9.40 5.06
C ASP A 288 -0.38 -9.69 5.81
N SER A 289 -0.60 -10.96 6.12
CA SER A 289 -1.77 -11.47 6.82
C SER A 289 -3.08 -11.40 6.02
N GLY A 290 -2.97 -11.16 4.71
CA GLY A 290 -4.09 -11.12 3.79
C GLY A 290 -4.86 -9.80 3.81
N ASN A 291 -4.25 -8.71 4.30
CA ASN A 291 -4.80 -7.37 4.10
C ASN A 291 -4.74 -7.03 2.61
N ILE A 292 -5.82 -6.57 2.03
CA ILE A 292 -5.88 -6.36 0.59
C ILE A 292 -6.90 -5.28 0.18
N ILE A 293 -6.49 -4.42 -0.74
CA ILE A 293 -7.41 -3.71 -1.63
C ILE A 293 -7.45 -4.53 -2.93
N TYR A 294 -8.61 -5.00 -3.30
CA TYR A 294 -8.85 -5.73 -4.53
C TYR A 294 -9.82 -4.95 -5.41
N THR A 295 -9.54 -4.82 -6.69
CA THR A 295 -10.42 -4.16 -7.66
C THR A 295 -10.59 -5.00 -8.91
N ASN A 296 -11.80 -5.07 -9.42
CA ASN A 296 -12.14 -5.73 -10.68
C ASN A 296 -13.00 -4.79 -11.53
N LYS A 297 -12.39 -4.22 -12.58
CA LYS A 297 -13.07 -3.24 -13.45
C LYS A 297 -14.21 -3.88 -14.24
N GLU A 298 -14.04 -5.11 -14.70
CA GLU A 298 -15.07 -5.81 -15.48
C GLU A 298 -16.34 -6.07 -14.67
N LYS A 299 -16.20 -6.38 -13.39
CA LYS A 299 -17.31 -6.57 -12.44
C LYS A 299 -17.75 -5.28 -11.76
N ASN A 300 -17.02 -4.19 -11.96
CA ASN A 300 -17.22 -2.90 -11.31
C ASN A 300 -17.28 -3.03 -9.78
N VAL A 301 -16.33 -3.76 -9.19
CA VAL A 301 -16.29 -4.04 -7.75
C VAL A 301 -14.94 -3.73 -7.14
N SER A 302 -14.96 -3.10 -5.97
CA SER A 302 -13.82 -2.91 -5.07
C SER A 302 -14.07 -3.62 -3.75
N VAL A 303 -13.07 -4.35 -3.26
CA VAL A 303 -13.13 -5.07 -1.98
C VAL A 303 -11.96 -4.64 -1.11
N GLY A 304 -12.26 -4.23 0.12
CA GLY A 304 -11.28 -4.11 1.19
C GLY A 304 -11.40 -5.29 2.15
N MET A 305 -10.25 -5.80 2.61
CA MET A 305 -10.23 -6.86 3.62
C MET A 305 -9.09 -6.63 4.59
N THR A 306 -9.39 -6.77 5.89
CA THR A 306 -8.39 -6.69 6.98
C THR A 306 -8.30 -8.00 7.75
N GLY A 307 -7.17 -8.20 8.42
CA GLY A 307 -6.97 -9.35 9.29
C GLY A 307 -5.91 -9.13 10.36
N THR A 308 -6.06 -9.86 11.47
CA THR A 308 -5.02 -9.93 12.50
C THR A 308 -3.76 -10.61 11.96
N PHE A 309 -2.62 -10.42 12.65
CA PHE A 309 -1.37 -11.03 12.22
C PHE A 309 -1.49 -12.55 12.08
N LYS A 310 -1.19 -13.05 10.90
CA LYS A 310 -1.09 -14.48 10.59
C LYS A 310 0.03 -14.72 9.58
N PRO A 311 1.13 -15.38 9.99
CA PRO A 311 2.27 -15.60 9.11
C PRO A 311 1.92 -16.47 7.90
N ARG A 312 2.66 -16.27 6.79
CA ARG A 312 2.56 -17.03 5.54
C ARG A 312 1.31 -16.81 4.71
N ILE A 313 0.43 -15.89 5.08
CA ILE A 313 -0.67 -15.47 4.22
C ILE A 313 -0.19 -14.26 3.43
N PHE A 314 -0.01 -14.47 2.11
CA PHE A 314 0.46 -13.42 1.22
C PHE A 314 -0.71 -12.61 0.66
N ASP A 315 -1.69 -13.27 0.05
CA ASP A 315 -2.82 -12.59 -0.58
C ASP A 315 -4.14 -13.32 -0.35
N ARG A 316 -5.22 -12.69 -0.81
CA ARG A 316 -6.60 -13.18 -0.73
C ARG A 316 -7.31 -13.15 -2.09
N VAL A 317 -6.58 -13.04 -3.18
CA VAL A 317 -7.17 -12.90 -4.52
C VAL A 317 -8.09 -14.06 -4.83
N ASP A 318 -7.62 -15.31 -4.69
CA ASP A 318 -8.45 -16.48 -4.94
C ASP A 318 -9.66 -16.58 -4.00
N PHE A 319 -9.48 -16.23 -2.72
CA PHE A 319 -10.58 -16.21 -1.76
C PHE A 319 -11.65 -15.18 -2.16
N ILE A 320 -11.23 -13.99 -2.58
CA ILE A 320 -12.17 -12.95 -3.04
C ILE A 320 -12.90 -13.43 -4.28
N GLU A 321 -12.19 -13.93 -5.30
CA GLU A 321 -12.77 -14.40 -6.55
C GLU A 321 -13.78 -15.54 -6.34
N GLN A 322 -13.40 -16.54 -5.56
CA GLN A 322 -14.18 -17.77 -5.42
C GLN A 322 -15.27 -17.70 -4.36
N LYS A 323 -15.12 -16.84 -3.35
CA LYS A 323 -16.03 -16.81 -2.20
C LYS A 323 -16.76 -15.46 -2.09
N VAL A 324 -16.02 -14.34 -2.03
CA VAL A 324 -16.61 -13.02 -1.77
C VAL A 324 -17.47 -12.59 -2.94
N LEU A 325 -16.91 -12.58 -4.17
CA LEU A 325 -17.65 -12.16 -5.36
C LEU A 325 -18.86 -13.05 -5.62
N HIS A 326 -18.72 -14.36 -5.39
CA HIS A 326 -19.82 -15.30 -5.55
C HIS A 326 -20.95 -15.07 -4.52
N ALA A 327 -20.60 -14.66 -3.28
CA ALA A 327 -21.59 -14.31 -2.25
C ALA A 327 -22.33 -13.01 -2.59
N ILE A 328 -21.63 -12.05 -3.19
CA ILE A 328 -22.22 -10.78 -3.68
C ILE A 328 -23.21 -11.07 -4.82
N GLU A 329 -22.81 -11.86 -5.81
CA GLU A 329 -23.64 -12.19 -6.98
C GLU A 329 -24.92 -12.97 -6.62
N LYS A 330 -24.90 -13.81 -5.59
CA LYS A 330 -26.09 -14.56 -5.12
C LYS A 330 -26.95 -13.84 -4.11
N GLY A 331 -26.51 -12.72 -3.59
CA GLY A 331 -27.25 -11.91 -2.64
C GLY A 331 -27.85 -10.63 -3.25
N ALA A 332 -27.68 -10.42 -4.56
CA ALA A 332 -28.23 -9.33 -5.36
C ALA A 332 -29.64 -9.67 -5.87
#